data_22ad9b26d4df937d9f3ca8b82fa0aa79
#
_entry.id   22ad9b26d4df937d9f3ca8b82fa0aa79
#
_cell.length_a   1.000
_cell.length_b   1.000
_cell.length_c   1.000
_cell.angle_alpha   90.00
_cell.angle_beta   90.00
_cell.angle_gamma   90.00
#
_symmetry.space_group_name_H-M   'P 1'
#
loop_
_entity.id
_entity.type
_entity.pdbx_description
1 polymer ?
#
loop_
_entity_poly.entity_id
_entity_poly.type
_entity_poly.pdbx_seq_one_letter_code
_entity_poly.pdbx_strand_id
1 'polypeptide(L)'
;MGALPSLSMAPLSLSAWLERLESQHPAEIELGLDRVSAVADKLGLLASPPTTLTVAGTNGKGSVVTVLSAALVHSGKRVGRYTSPHLNRFNERICIDDLEVQDAELIAAFEAIEEASASISLTYFEVATLAALWIFRERDVDVQVLEVGLGGRLDAVNIIDADLSVVTSIGLDHTDWLGDSRELIAIEKAGVARPGQPCVVADPDPPHSLLSTLDAQGAQTSLINRDWAVVEDEMQTASRQRYQLPVNTGLLPVNVAAAIQALELSGLVTVDQSLVDHLASVSLTGRLSRMQTEHYELLLDVAHNVESASQLAQFLKDHPVSGKTVAVFGVMGDKPIRDMLSLCETAFDEWNLIDLCHVPRAMSTDRLAEFLEPMGAAISYGPFPDLWQSLMTRVTTGDRIVVFGSFFSVGEATAYLSAHQHDGELN
;
A
#
# COMPACT_ATOMS: atom_id res chain seq x y z
N MET A 1 -52.30 28.05 -0.11
CA MET A 1 -51.43 26.89 0.03
C MET A 1 -50.01 27.35 -0.25
N GLY A 2 -49.27 27.70 0.79
CA GLY A 2 -47.85 28.12 0.66
C GLY A 2 -46.98 26.89 0.52
N ALA A 3 -46.19 26.83 -0.53
CA ALA A 3 -45.12 25.86 -0.68
C ALA A 3 -44.10 26.07 0.45
N LEU A 4 -43.84 25.06 1.24
CA LEU A 4 -42.76 25.04 2.18
C LEU A 4 -41.46 25.15 1.37
N PRO A 5 -40.50 26.01 1.80
CA PRO A 5 -39.21 26.07 1.14
C PRO A 5 -38.52 24.71 1.34
N SER A 6 -38.05 24.09 0.25
CA SER A 6 -37.16 22.94 0.32
C SER A 6 -35.91 23.41 1.08
N LEU A 7 -35.69 22.86 2.27
CA LEU A 7 -34.44 22.97 2.97
C LEU A 7 -33.39 22.26 2.10
N SER A 8 -32.65 23.05 1.32
CA SER A 8 -31.40 22.60 0.70
C SER A 8 -30.47 22.25 1.85
N MET A 9 -30.30 20.97 2.16
CA MET A 9 -29.25 20.52 3.06
C MET A 9 -27.91 20.98 2.49
N ALA A 10 -27.09 21.58 3.32
CA ALA A 10 -25.72 21.91 2.91
C ALA A 10 -25.01 20.62 2.43
N PRO A 11 -24.17 20.70 1.40
CA PRO A 11 -23.43 19.53 0.93
C PRO A 11 -22.61 18.94 2.09
N LEU A 12 -22.56 17.61 2.17
CA LEU A 12 -21.76 16.91 3.19
C LEU A 12 -20.28 17.24 3.01
N SER A 13 -19.57 17.45 4.12
CA SER A 13 -18.11 17.50 4.09
C SER A 13 -17.51 16.13 3.75
N LEU A 14 -16.25 16.08 3.34
CA LEU A 14 -15.56 14.81 3.07
C LEU A 14 -15.57 13.90 4.32
N SER A 15 -15.30 14.44 5.52
CA SER A 15 -15.35 13.65 6.76
C SER A 15 -16.72 13.04 7.02
N ALA A 16 -17.78 13.81 6.81
CA ALA A 16 -19.16 13.31 6.97
C ALA A 16 -19.51 12.22 5.93
N TRP A 17 -18.99 12.32 4.72
CA TRP A 17 -19.10 11.27 3.72
C TRP A 17 -18.39 10.00 4.16
N LEU A 18 -17.13 10.10 4.63
CA LEU A 18 -16.33 8.94 5.05
C LEU A 18 -16.97 8.21 6.24
N GLU A 19 -17.42 8.94 7.28
CA GLU A 19 -18.14 8.36 8.42
C GLU A 19 -19.42 7.61 7.97
N ARG A 20 -20.13 8.17 7.01
CA ARG A 20 -21.32 7.52 6.44
C ARG A 20 -20.95 6.25 5.67
N LEU A 21 -19.89 6.28 4.84
CA LEU A 21 -19.44 5.13 4.06
C LEU A 21 -18.95 3.98 4.94
N GLU A 22 -18.31 4.25 6.07
CA GLU A 22 -17.87 3.25 7.05
C GLU A 22 -19.06 2.50 7.69
N SER A 23 -20.21 3.16 7.83
CA SER A 23 -21.39 2.61 8.51
C SER A 23 -22.50 2.10 7.57
N GLN A 24 -22.43 2.39 6.27
CA GLN A 24 -23.54 2.11 5.35
C GLN A 24 -23.70 0.65 4.95
N HIS A 25 -22.61 -0.16 5.02
CA HIS A 25 -22.64 -1.57 4.68
C HIS A 25 -22.46 -2.43 5.95
N PRO A 26 -23.26 -3.50 6.12
CA PRO A 26 -23.21 -4.30 7.36
C PRO A 26 -21.91 -5.09 7.53
N ALA A 27 -21.17 -5.38 6.45
CA ALA A 27 -19.91 -6.08 6.48
C ALA A 27 -18.77 -5.13 6.05
N GLU A 28 -17.67 -5.12 6.80
CA GLU A 28 -16.45 -4.37 6.44
C GLU A 28 -15.85 -4.89 5.13
N ILE A 29 -15.86 -6.22 4.95
CA ILE A 29 -15.38 -6.92 3.76
C ILE A 29 -16.49 -7.84 3.24
N GLU A 30 -16.80 -7.72 1.96
CA GLU A 30 -17.65 -8.65 1.23
C GLU A 30 -17.13 -8.81 -0.20
N LEU A 31 -16.45 -9.93 -0.45
CA LEU A 31 -15.84 -10.22 -1.74
C LEU A 31 -16.91 -10.56 -2.79
N GLY A 32 -16.74 -10.04 -4.00
CA GLY A 32 -17.63 -10.29 -5.14
C GLY A 32 -17.66 -9.11 -6.09
N LEU A 33 -17.92 -9.36 -7.37
CA LEU A 33 -17.85 -8.34 -8.41
C LEU A 33 -19.22 -7.83 -8.85
N ASP A 34 -20.30 -8.55 -8.54
CA ASP A 34 -21.64 -8.26 -9.11
C ASP A 34 -22.16 -6.87 -8.73
N ARG A 35 -22.05 -6.49 -7.44
CA ARG A 35 -22.53 -5.20 -6.92
C ARG A 35 -21.76 -4.04 -7.54
N VAL A 36 -20.44 -4.09 -7.42
CA VAL A 36 -19.55 -3.01 -7.91
C VAL A 36 -19.61 -2.89 -9.43
N SER A 37 -19.71 -4.02 -10.17
CA SER A 37 -19.88 -4.02 -11.64
C SER A 37 -21.20 -3.40 -12.07
N ALA A 38 -22.30 -3.71 -11.37
CA ALA A 38 -23.61 -3.15 -11.69
C ALA A 38 -23.65 -1.61 -11.54
N VAL A 39 -22.91 -1.07 -10.55
CA VAL A 39 -22.82 0.39 -10.36
C VAL A 39 -21.83 1.00 -11.35
N ALA A 40 -20.70 0.34 -11.60
CA ALA A 40 -19.72 0.77 -12.60
C ALA A 40 -20.31 0.87 -14.00
N ASP A 41 -21.19 -0.10 -14.39
CA ASP A 41 -21.87 -0.10 -15.68
C ASP A 41 -22.82 1.11 -15.81
N LYS A 42 -23.63 1.38 -14.77
CA LYS A 42 -24.52 2.57 -14.74
C LYS A 42 -23.74 3.88 -14.82
N LEU A 43 -22.56 3.92 -14.24
CA LEU A 43 -21.65 5.07 -14.34
C LEU A 43 -20.89 5.13 -15.68
N GLY A 44 -21.02 4.10 -16.54
CA GLY A 44 -20.32 4.02 -17.83
C GLY A 44 -18.79 3.80 -17.70
N LEU A 45 -18.31 3.25 -16.59
CA LEU A 45 -16.88 3.08 -16.32
C LEU A 45 -16.26 1.88 -17.04
N LEU A 46 -17.09 0.91 -17.48
CA LEU A 46 -16.63 -0.33 -18.11
C LEU A 46 -16.51 -0.24 -19.64
N ALA A 47 -17.11 0.77 -20.27
CA ALA A 47 -17.25 0.82 -21.73
C ALA A 47 -15.93 1.11 -22.49
N SER A 48 -15.05 1.92 -21.91
CA SER A 48 -13.75 2.27 -22.50
C SER A 48 -12.80 2.75 -21.39
N PRO A 49 -12.33 1.85 -20.54
CA PRO A 49 -11.40 2.23 -19.50
C PRO A 49 -10.06 2.68 -20.10
N PRO A 50 -9.29 3.55 -19.41
CA PRO A 50 -7.90 3.84 -19.77
C PRO A 50 -7.06 2.56 -19.80
N THR A 51 -5.88 2.61 -20.41
CA THR A 51 -4.91 1.50 -20.30
C THR A 51 -4.68 1.17 -18.83
N THR A 52 -4.87 -0.09 -18.46
CA THR A 52 -4.96 -0.50 -17.05
C THR A 52 -3.80 -1.41 -16.65
N LEU A 53 -3.03 -0.98 -15.66
CA LEU A 53 -2.01 -1.78 -15.00
C LEU A 53 -2.51 -2.15 -13.60
N THR A 54 -2.67 -3.46 -13.32
CA THR A 54 -3.19 -3.95 -12.03
C THR A 54 -2.09 -4.66 -11.25
N VAL A 55 -1.91 -4.27 -10.00
CA VAL A 55 -0.88 -4.82 -9.12
C VAL A 55 -1.51 -5.56 -7.94
N ALA A 56 -1.28 -6.87 -7.89
CA ALA A 56 -1.65 -7.76 -6.79
C ALA A 56 -0.40 -8.28 -6.05
N GLY A 57 -0.60 -8.86 -4.88
CA GLY A 57 0.47 -9.43 -4.06
C GLY A 57 0.18 -9.30 -2.57
N THR A 58 1.01 -9.89 -1.73
CA THR A 58 0.91 -9.72 -0.28
C THR A 58 1.60 -8.43 0.12
N ASN A 59 2.90 -8.30 -0.12
CA ASN A 59 3.70 -7.11 0.17
C ASN A 59 4.22 -6.49 -1.13
N GLY A 60 4.55 -5.19 -1.11
CA GLY A 60 5.18 -4.49 -2.23
C GLY A 60 4.25 -3.88 -3.26
N LYS A 61 2.93 -4.12 -3.21
CA LYS A 61 1.94 -3.58 -4.18
C LYS A 61 2.05 -2.07 -4.33
N GLY A 62 1.88 -1.32 -3.23
CA GLY A 62 1.94 0.14 -3.25
C GLY A 62 3.28 0.67 -3.77
N SER A 63 4.40 -0.01 -3.46
CA SER A 63 5.72 0.35 -4.00
C SER A 63 5.77 0.22 -5.52
N VAL A 64 5.29 -0.91 -6.07
CA VAL A 64 5.23 -1.13 -7.53
C VAL A 64 4.31 -0.11 -8.20
N VAL A 65 3.12 0.11 -7.65
CA VAL A 65 2.15 1.10 -8.17
C VAL A 65 2.76 2.51 -8.19
N THR A 66 3.46 2.91 -7.13
CA THR A 66 4.08 4.24 -7.04
C THR A 66 5.21 4.39 -8.07
N VAL A 67 6.06 3.37 -8.24
CA VAL A 67 7.13 3.39 -9.25
C VAL A 67 6.58 3.43 -10.67
N LEU A 68 5.54 2.63 -10.96
CA LEU A 68 4.86 2.64 -12.28
C LEU A 68 4.29 4.02 -12.58
N SER A 69 3.56 4.62 -11.62
CA SER A 69 2.97 5.95 -11.77
C SER A 69 4.04 7.00 -12.05
N ALA A 70 5.08 7.07 -11.21
CA ALA A 70 6.16 8.05 -11.35
C ALA A 70 6.89 7.95 -12.70
N ALA A 71 7.18 6.73 -13.17
CA ALA A 71 7.82 6.51 -14.46
C ALA A 71 6.93 6.95 -15.64
N LEU A 72 5.63 6.65 -15.58
CA LEU A 72 4.66 7.02 -16.61
C LEU A 72 4.46 8.54 -16.66
N VAL A 73 4.33 9.19 -15.49
CA VAL A 73 4.22 10.66 -15.38
C VAL A 73 5.48 11.34 -15.91
N HIS A 74 6.67 10.87 -15.50
CA HIS A 74 7.94 11.40 -16.01
C HIS A 74 8.04 11.31 -17.54
N SER A 75 7.46 10.26 -18.12
CA SER A 75 7.42 10.04 -19.58
C SER A 75 6.29 10.82 -20.28
N GLY A 76 5.59 11.71 -19.58
CA GLY A 76 4.58 12.60 -20.14
C GLY A 76 3.20 11.97 -20.32
N LYS A 77 2.91 10.83 -19.68
CA LYS A 77 1.56 10.26 -19.62
C LYS A 77 0.74 10.96 -18.54
N ARG A 78 -0.55 11.06 -18.77
CA ARG A 78 -1.50 11.43 -17.73
C ARG A 78 -1.95 10.19 -16.99
N VAL A 79 -1.65 10.12 -15.69
CA VAL A 79 -1.75 8.88 -14.91
C VAL A 79 -2.73 9.03 -13.76
N GLY A 80 -3.67 8.09 -13.66
CA GLY A 80 -4.48 7.86 -12.46
C GLY A 80 -3.85 6.76 -11.61
N ARG A 81 -3.55 7.04 -10.35
CA ARG A 81 -3.01 6.07 -9.39
C ARG A 81 -4.02 5.81 -8.27
N TYR A 82 -4.34 4.54 -8.03
CA TYR A 82 -5.17 4.09 -6.91
C TYR A 82 -4.39 3.15 -6.00
N THR A 83 -4.30 3.49 -4.70
CA THR A 83 -3.58 2.73 -3.67
C THR A 83 -4.42 2.56 -2.41
N SER A 84 -4.12 1.53 -1.61
CA SER A 84 -4.79 1.29 -0.32
C SER A 84 -3.92 0.47 0.66
N PRO A 85 -4.10 0.69 1.98
CA PRO A 85 -4.86 1.76 2.61
C PRO A 85 -4.11 3.11 2.54
N HIS A 86 -4.71 4.19 3.05
CA HIS A 86 -4.04 5.47 3.29
C HIS A 86 -3.40 5.50 4.69
N LEU A 87 -2.51 6.44 4.94
CA LEU A 87 -1.91 6.70 6.25
C LEU A 87 -2.75 7.70 7.07
N ASN A 88 -2.99 8.88 6.52
CA ASN A 88 -3.63 10.00 7.22
C ASN A 88 -4.91 10.49 6.55
N ARG A 89 -4.93 10.59 5.23
CA ARG A 89 -6.02 11.20 4.47
C ARG A 89 -6.53 10.26 3.38
N PHE A 90 -7.83 10.20 3.21
CA PHE A 90 -8.45 9.40 2.15
C PHE A 90 -7.92 9.77 0.75
N ASN A 91 -7.62 11.06 0.53
CA ASN A 91 -7.09 11.58 -0.74
C ASN A 91 -5.83 10.87 -1.21
N GLU A 92 -4.97 10.40 -0.29
CA GLU A 92 -3.75 9.62 -0.60
C GLU A 92 -4.03 8.41 -1.50
N ARG A 93 -5.27 7.85 -1.42
CA ARG A 93 -5.68 6.68 -2.21
C ARG A 93 -5.79 6.96 -3.69
N ILE A 94 -6.10 8.20 -4.08
CA ILE A 94 -6.41 8.57 -5.46
C ILE A 94 -5.55 9.77 -5.87
N CYS A 95 -4.65 9.53 -6.81
CA CYS A 95 -3.78 10.58 -7.33
C CYS A 95 -3.93 10.72 -8.85
N ILE A 96 -3.80 11.96 -9.34
CA ILE A 96 -3.63 12.26 -10.76
C ILE A 96 -2.24 12.88 -10.92
N ASP A 97 -1.42 12.28 -11.79
CA ASP A 97 -0.05 12.73 -12.05
C ASP A 97 0.77 12.86 -10.74
N ASP A 98 0.63 11.85 -9.85
CA ASP A 98 1.21 11.73 -8.50
C ASP A 98 0.76 12.80 -7.49
N LEU A 99 -0.22 13.64 -7.82
CA LEU A 99 -0.83 14.60 -6.92
C LEU A 99 -2.17 14.08 -6.37
N GLU A 100 -2.37 14.17 -5.05
CA GLU A 100 -3.64 13.81 -4.42
C GLU A 100 -4.80 14.62 -4.97
N VAL A 101 -5.93 13.96 -5.21
CA VAL A 101 -7.17 14.63 -5.62
C VAL A 101 -7.73 15.49 -4.48
N GLN A 102 -8.48 16.54 -4.85
CA GLN A 102 -9.08 17.46 -3.89
C GLN A 102 -10.35 16.87 -3.26
N ASP A 103 -10.70 17.32 -2.05
CA ASP A 103 -11.91 16.91 -1.34
C ASP A 103 -13.18 17.07 -2.20
N ALA A 104 -13.25 18.15 -2.97
CA ALA A 104 -14.39 18.42 -3.86
C ALA A 104 -14.55 17.36 -4.96
N GLU A 105 -13.47 16.77 -5.45
CA GLU A 105 -13.50 15.72 -6.47
C GLU A 105 -14.01 14.40 -5.88
N LEU A 106 -13.57 14.09 -4.65
CA LEU A 106 -14.06 12.93 -3.90
C LEU A 106 -15.55 13.03 -3.59
N ILE A 107 -15.99 14.21 -3.12
CA ILE A 107 -17.40 14.47 -2.83
C ILE A 107 -18.24 14.29 -4.10
N ALA A 108 -17.83 14.86 -5.22
CA ALA A 108 -18.54 14.74 -6.49
C ALA A 108 -18.61 13.26 -6.96
N ALA A 109 -17.54 12.50 -6.78
CA ALA A 109 -17.53 11.08 -7.09
C ALA A 109 -18.48 10.29 -6.19
N PHE A 110 -18.49 10.56 -4.88
CA PHE A 110 -19.40 9.90 -3.93
C PHE A 110 -20.88 10.20 -4.22
N GLU A 111 -21.22 11.44 -4.57
CA GLU A 111 -22.55 11.84 -5.00
C GLU A 111 -23.00 11.08 -6.27
N ALA A 112 -22.15 11.00 -7.28
CA ALA A 112 -22.42 10.26 -8.50
C ALA A 112 -22.61 8.75 -8.24
N ILE A 113 -21.78 8.16 -7.36
CA ILE A 113 -21.91 6.75 -6.98
C ILE A 113 -23.17 6.50 -6.18
N GLU A 114 -23.54 7.38 -5.26
CA GLU A 114 -24.79 7.27 -4.48
C GLU A 114 -26.01 7.29 -5.40
N GLU A 115 -26.05 8.19 -6.36
CA GLU A 115 -27.13 8.26 -7.36
C GLU A 115 -27.21 6.98 -8.20
N ALA A 116 -26.06 6.46 -8.69
CA ALA A 116 -26.00 5.27 -9.50
C ALA A 116 -26.30 3.98 -8.73
N SER A 117 -25.88 3.90 -7.47
CA SER A 117 -26.04 2.70 -6.64
C SER A 117 -27.52 2.43 -6.32
N ALA A 118 -28.35 3.47 -6.15
CA ALA A 118 -29.77 3.37 -5.81
C ALA A 118 -30.01 2.45 -4.58
N SER A 119 -30.44 1.19 -4.80
CA SER A 119 -30.68 0.21 -3.73
C SER A 119 -29.53 -0.78 -3.53
N ILE A 120 -28.42 -0.67 -4.28
CA ILE A 120 -27.26 -1.57 -4.16
C ILE A 120 -26.40 -1.04 -3.01
N SER A 121 -26.29 -1.84 -1.94
CA SER A 121 -25.39 -1.53 -0.84
C SER A 121 -23.95 -1.89 -1.23
N LEU A 122 -23.04 -0.91 -1.17
CA LEU A 122 -21.62 -1.06 -1.49
C LEU A 122 -20.78 -0.98 -0.21
N THR A 123 -19.73 -1.78 -0.15
CA THR A 123 -18.70 -1.67 0.91
C THR A 123 -17.89 -0.38 0.74
N TYR A 124 -17.22 0.04 1.80
CA TYR A 124 -16.30 1.18 1.77
C TYR A 124 -15.26 1.08 0.64
N PHE A 125 -14.68 -0.13 0.46
CA PHE A 125 -13.67 -0.35 -0.57
C PHE A 125 -14.26 -0.32 -2.00
N GLU A 126 -15.46 -0.86 -2.20
CA GLU A 126 -16.15 -0.78 -3.50
C GLU A 126 -16.45 0.68 -3.88
N VAL A 127 -16.90 1.51 -2.93
CA VAL A 127 -17.10 2.95 -3.17
C VAL A 127 -15.79 3.65 -3.47
N ALA A 128 -14.71 3.36 -2.71
CA ALA A 128 -13.40 3.94 -2.95
C ALA A 128 -12.85 3.60 -4.35
N THR A 129 -13.02 2.35 -4.79
CA THR A 129 -12.61 1.89 -6.12
C THR A 129 -13.41 2.60 -7.22
N LEU A 130 -14.74 2.66 -7.08
CA LEU A 130 -15.59 3.37 -8.05
C LEU A 130 -15.25 4.86 -8.13
N ALA A 131 -14.95 5.50 -6.98
CA ALA A 131 -14.54 6.90 -6.94
C ALA A 131 -13.22 7.13 -7.71
N ALA A 132 -12.24 6.23 -7.54
CA ALA A 132 -10.99 6.30 -8.30
C ALA A 132 -11.25 6.20 -9.82
N LEU A 133 -11.99 5.18 -10.25
CA LEU A 133 -12.31 4.96 -11.67
C LEU A 133 -13.12 6.12 -12.26
N TRP A 134 -14.08 6.67 -11.48
CA TRP A 134 -14.88 7.81 -11.91
C TRP A 134 -14.02 9.07 -12.08
N ILE A 135 -13.15 9.39 -11.11
CA ILE A 135 -12.24 10.54 -11.18
C ILE A 135 -11.26 10.38 -12.36
N PHE A 136 -10.71 9.18 -12.58
CA PHE A 136 -9.79 8.91 -13.68
C PHE A 136 -10.45 9.17 -15.04
N ARG A 137 -11.71 8.77 -15.21
CA ARG A 137 -12.49 9.10 -16.40
C ARG A 137 -12.72 10.60 -16.54
N GLU A 138 -13.18 11.29 -15.50
CA GLU A 138 -13.44 12.74 -15.53
C GLU A 138 -12.17 13.57 -15.78
N ARG A 139 -11.01 12.99 -15.49
CA ARG A 139 -9.70 13.60 -15.71
C ARG A 139 -9.03 13.17 -17.00
N ASP A 140 -9.69 12.35 -17.82
CA ASP A 140 -9.17 11.83 -19.11
C ASP A 140 -7.74 11.30 -18.97
N VAL A 141 -7.48 10.39 -18.00
CA VAL A 141 -6.15 9.80 -17.83
C VAL A 141 -5.83 8.83 -18.98
N ASP A 142 -4.57 8.81 -19.42
CA ASP A 142 -4.10 7.88 -20.46
C ASP A 142 -3.95 6.47 -19.90
N VAL A 143 -3.47 6.39 -18.66
CA VAL A 143 -3.14 5.13 -17.96
C VAL A 143 -3.66 5.19 -16.54
N GLN A 144 -4.25 4.09 -16.08
CA GLN A 144 -4.58 3.90 -14.68
C GLN A 144 -3.77 2.76 -14.08
N VAL A 145 -3.20 3.00 -12.89
CA VAL A 145 -2.40 2.02 -12.13
C VAL A 145 -3.15 1.69 -10.86
N LEU A 146 -3.64 0.46 -10.75
CA LEU A 146 -4.57 0.03 -9.72
C LEU A 146 -3.91 -0.94 -8.75
N GLU A 147 -3.93 -0.63 -7.45
CA GLU A 147 -3.55 -1.54 -6.38
C GLU A 147 -4.74 -2.39 -5.96
N VAL A 148 -4.59 -3.70 -5.95
CA VAL A 148 -5.55 -4.64 -5.34
C VAL A 148 -5.58 -4.46 -3.82
N GLY A 149 -6.77 -4.30 -3.26
CA GLY A 149 -6.94 -4.20 -1.81
C GLY A 149 -6.77 -5.55 -1.12
N LEU A 150 -7.50 -6.56 -1.56
CA LEU A 150 -7.53 -7.89 -0.95
C LEU A 150 -7.65 -9.00 -1.99
N GLY A 151 -6.72 -9.97 -1.95
CA GLY A 151 -6.75 -11.10 -2.88
C GLY A 151 -6.40 -10.69 -4.29
N GLY A 152 -7.37 -10.65 -5.18
CA GLY A 152 -7.26 -10.25 -6.59
C GLY A 152 -8.52 -10.60 -7.37
N ARG A 153 -8.83 -11.89 -7.50
CA ARG A 153 -9.92 -12.41 -8.34
C ARG A 153 -11.29 -11.75 -8.08
N LEU A 154 -11.62 -11.54 -6.81
CA LEU A 154 -12.90 -10.95 -6.37
C LEU A 154 -12.75 -9.55 -5.76
N ASP A 155 -11.60 -8.92 -5.96
CA ASP A 155 -11.37 -7.55 -5.52
C ASP A 155 -12.08 -6.55 -6.44
N ALA A 156 -12.59 -5.46 -5.87
CA ALA A 156 -13.36 -4.47 -6.62
C ALA A 156 -12.59 -3.84 -7.79
N VAL A 157 -11.26 -3.72 -7.74
CA VAL A 157 -10.48 -3.20 -8.88
C VAL A 157 -10.49 -4.14 -10.08
N ASN A 158 -10.75 -5.44 -9.85
CA ASN A 158 -10.73 -6.48 -10.89
C ASN A 158 -11.97 -6.48 -11.81
N ILE A 159 -12.90 -5.53 -11.62
CA ILE A 159 -13.99 -5.26 -12.58
C ILE A 159 -13.48 -4.67 -13.90
N ILE A 160 -12.27 -4.11 -13.90
CA ILE A 160 -11.59 -3.63 -15.10
C ILE A 160 -10.58 -4.69 -15.56
N ASP A 161 -10.62 -5.05 -16.82
CA ASP A 161 -9.63 -5.95 -17.39
C ASP A 161 -8.26 -5.27 -17.47
N ALA A 162 -7.24 -5.90 -16.89
CA ALA A 162 -5.89 -5.37 -16.95
C ALA A 162 -5.25 -5.63 -18.32
N ASP A 163 -4.63 -4.61 -18.91
CA ASP A 163 -3.75 -4.74 -20.08
C ASP A 163 -2.41 -5.34 -19.71
N LEU A 164 -1.99 -5.17 -18.45
CA LEU A 164 -0.84 -5.80 -17.84
C LEU A 164 -1.09 -5.96 -16.34
N SER A 165 -0.68 -7.10 -15.79
CA SER A 165 -0.75 -7.36 -14.36
C SER A 165 0.63 -7.59 -13.74
N VAL A 166 0.76 -7.28 -12.44
CA VAL A 166 1.94 -7.60 -11.63
C VAL A 166 1.49 -8.36 -10.40
N VAL A 167 2.14 -9.49 -10.11
CA VAL A 167 2.01 -10.21 -8.84
C VAL A 167 3.34 -10.05 -8.10
N THR A 168 3.34 -9.34 -6.97
CA THR A 168 4.55 -9.01 -6.20
C THR A 168 5.02 -10.23 -5.40
N SER A 169 4.69 -10.34 -4.12
CA SER A 169 5.02 -11.53 -3.31
C SER A 169 3.76 -12.26 -2.89
N ILE A 170 3.90 -13.56 -2.58
CA ILE A 170 2.85 -14.41 -2.02
C ILE A 170 3.25 -14.83 -0.62
N GLY A 171 2.69 -14.19 0.40
CA GLY A 171 2.88 -14.50 1.81
C GLY A 171 1.55 -14.81 2.50
N LEU A 172 1.63 -15.27 3.75
CA LEU A 172 0.45 -15.51 4.59
C LEU A 172 -0.03 -14.16 5.15
N ASP A 173 -1.17 -13.71 4.67
CA ASP A 173 -1.91 -12.57 5.20
C ASP A 173 -3.38 -12.71 4.84
N HIS A 174 -4.27 -12.11 5.63
CA HIS A 174 -5.72 -12.18 5.43
C HIS A 174 -6.25 -13.62 5.29
N THR A 175 -5.72 -14.53 6.10
CA THR A 175 -6.00 -15.98 6.00
C THR A 175 -7.47 -16.33 6.20
N ASP A 176 -8.23 -15.55 6.94
CA ASP A 176 -9.68 -15.71 7.13
C ASP A 176 -10.47 -15.53 5.82
N TRP A 177 -9.90 -14.86 4.82
CA TRP A 177 -10.55 -14.56 3.53
C TRP A 177 -9.94 -15.29 2.36
N LEU A 178 -8.61 -15.46 2.35
CA LEU A 178 -7.87 -15.98 1.20
C LEU A 178 -7.43 -17.43 1.37
N GLY A 179 -7.63 -18.00 2.56
CA GLY A 179 -7.16 -19.34 2.92
C GLY A 179 -5.84 -19.31 3.68
N ASP A 180 -5.50 -20.44 4.27
CA ASP A 180 -4.43 -20.62 5.26
C ASP A 180 -3.10 -21.10 4.66
N SER A 181 -2.97 -21.03 3.35
CA SER A 181 -1.76 -21.45 2.63
C SER A 181 -1.38 -20.48 1.50
N ARG A 182 -0.07 -20.38 1.22
CA ARG A 182 0.44 -19.62 0.07
C ARG A 182 -0.19 -20.08 -1.26
N GLU A 183 -0.51 -21.36 -1.37
CA GLU A 183 -1.14 -21.94 -2.57
C GLU A 183 -2.55 -21.40 -2.80
N LEU A 184 -3.37 -21.29 -1.75
CA LEU A 184 -4.72 -20.71 -1.85
C LEU A 184 -4.68 -19.21 -2.15
N ILE A 185 -3.83 -18.48 -1.42
CA ILE A 185 -3.63 -17.05 -1.63
C ILE A 185 -3.16 -16.74 -3.06
N ALA A 186 -2.30 -17.59 -3.60
CA ALA A 186 -1.77 -17.45 -4.96
C ALA A 186 -2.85 -17.54 -6.03
N ILE A 187 -3.81 -18.45 -5.88
CA ILE A 187 -4.96 -18.60 -6.80
C ILE A 187 -5.79 -17.31 -6.86
N GLU A 188 -6.08 -16.72 -5.70
CA GLU A 188 -6.83 -15.47 -5.63
C GLU A 188 -6.08 -14.32 -6.31
N LYS A 189 -4.76 -14.22 -6.06
CA LYS A 189 -3.94 -13.15 -6.64
C LYS A 189 -3.71 -13.32 -8.15
N ALA A 190 -3.59 -14.57 -8.64
CA ALA A 190 -3.51 -14.85 -10.07
C ALA A 190 -4.74 -14.36 -10.85
N GLY A 191 -5.89 -14.20 -10.18
CA GLY A 191 -7.15 -13.79 -10.80
C GLY A 191 -7.17 -12.40 -11.43
N VAL A 192 -6.12 -11.59 -11.27
CA VAL A 192 -5.98 -10.29 -11.94
C VAL A 192 -5.41 -10.41 -13.36
N ALA A 193 -4.80 -11.53 -13.69
CA ALA A 193 -4.25 -11.76 -15.03
C ALA A 193 -5.35 -11.98 -16.07
N ARG A 194 -5.04 -11.66 -17.33
CA ARG A 194 -5.97 -11.82 -18.46
C ARG A 194 -5.32 -12.65 -19.58
N PRO A 195 -6.13 -13.40 -20.34
CA PRO A 195 -5.64 -14.21 -21.46
C PRO A 195 -4.89 -13.36 -22.48
N GLY A 196 -3.69 -13.80 -22.85
CA GLY A 196 -2.85 -13.11 -23.84
C GLY A 196 -2.18 -11.82 -23.34
N GLN A 197 -2.47 -11.36 -22.13
CA GLN A 197 -1.84 -10.17 -21.57
C GLN A 197 -0.60 -10.50 -20.72
N PRO A 198 0.38 -9.59 -20.65
CA PRO A 198 1.56 -9.78 -19.81
C PRO A 198 1.21 -9.85 -18.31
N CYS A 199 1.85 -10.77 -17.59
CA CYS A 199 1.82 -10.86 -16.13
C CYS A 199 3.24 -10.97 -15.59
N VAL A 200 3.72 -9.94 -14.91
CA VAL A 200 5.02 -9.93 -14.22
C VAL A 200 4.86 -10.60 -12.86
N VAL A 201 5.66 -11.63 -12.59
CA VAL A 201 5.70 -12.30 -11.29
C VAL A 201 7.04 -12.00 -10.61
N ALA A 202 6.99 -11.33 -9.47
CA ALA A 202 8.15 -10.85 -8.72
C ALA A 202 8.43 -11.68 -7.45
N ASP A 203 7.64 -12.72 -7.18
CA ASP A 203 7.92 -13.67 -6.10
C ASP A 203 9.10 -14.57 -6.52
N PRO A 204 10.23 -14.58 -5.77
CA PRO A 204 11.39 -15.39 -6.12
C PRO A 204 11.18 -16.89 -5.91
N ASP A 205 10.19 -17.26 -5.11
CA ASP A 205 9.77 -18.65 -4.83
C ASP A 205 8.23 -18.76 -4.96
N PRO A 206 7.69 -18.60 -6.19
CA PRO A 206 6.25 -18.53 -6.40
C PRO A 206 5.61 -19.91 -6.15
N PRO A 207 4.44 -19.95 -5.44
CA PRO A 207 3.67 -21.19 -5.30
C PRO A 207 3.34 -21.82 -6.65
N HIS A 208 3.30 -23.15 -6.69
CA HIS A 208 2.96 -23.87 -7.91
C HIS A 208 1.57 -23.49 -8.44
N SER A 209 0.62 -23.25 -7.55
CA SER A 209 -0.74 -22.83 -7.89
C SER A 209 -0.77 -21.47 -8.60
N LEU A 210 0.14 -20.53 -8.27
CA LEU A 210 0.26 -19.26 -9.00
C LEU A 210 0.53 -19.53 -10.47
N LEU A 211 1.62 -20.27 -10.75
CA LEU A 211 2.08 -20.51 -12.11
C LEU A 211 1.08 -21.35 -12.92
N SER A 212 0.51 -22.40 -12.30
CA SER A 212 -0.50 -23.22 -12.96
C SER A 212 -1.81 -22.48 -13.24
N THR A 213 -2.22 -21.54 -12.38
CA THR A 213 -3.40 -20.71 -12.60
C THR A 213 -3.17 -19.71 -13.73
N LEU A 214 -2.00 -19.04 -13.75
CA LEU A 214 -1.63 -18.12 -14.83
C LEU A 214 -1.54 -18.82 -16.20
N ASP A 215 -0.96 -20.02 -16.23
CA ASP A 215 -0.90 -20.84 -17.45
C ASP A 215 -2.30 -21.25 -17.92
N ALA A 216 -3.15 -21.73 -17.01
CA ALA A 216 -4.53 -22.09 -17.32
C ALA A 216 -5.38 -20.91 -17.83
N GLN A 217 -5.09 -19.71 -17.37
CA GLN A 217 -5.71 -18.47 -17.86
C GLN A 217 -5.13 -18.00 -19.20
N GLY A 218 -4.00 -18.56 -19.64
CA GLY A 218 -3.32 -18.15 -20.86
C GLY A 218 -2.61 -16.80 -20.76
N ALA A 219 -2.19 -16.38 -19.56
CA ALA A 219 -1.42 -15.18 -19.34
C ALA A 219 0.01 -15.30 -19.86
N GLN A 220 0.60 -14.21 -20.38
CA GLN A 220 2.00 -14.17 -20.80
C GLN A 220 2.90 -13.90 -19.59
N THR A 221 3.27 -14.95 -18.86
CA THR A 221 4.01 -14.84 -17.59
C THR A 221 5.47 -14.49 -17.81
N SER A 222 5.92 -13.39 -17.19
CA SER A 222 7.32 -12.96 -17.05
C SER A 222 7.78 -13.14 -15.61
N LEU A 223 8.56 -14.19 -15.35
CA LEU A 223 8.92 -14.65 -14.00
C LEU A 223 10.33 -14.21 -13.62
N ILE A 224 10.48 -13.68 -12.41
CA ILE A 224 11.80 -13.38 -11.81
C ILE A 224 12.66 -14.67 -11.74
N ASN A 225 13.97 -14.52 -11.87
CA ASN A 225 14.96 -15.58 -11.89
C ASN A 225 14.85 -16.57 -13.07
N ARG A 226 13.86 -16.40 -13.95
CA ARG A 226 13.73 -17.15 -15.20
C ARG A 226 13.84 -16.24 -16.43
N ASP A 227 13.01 -15.21 -16.49
CA ASP A 227 12.91 -14.30 -17.64
C ASP A 227 13.63 -12.98 -17.38
N TRP A 228 13.60 -12.49 -16.16
CA TRP A 228 14.29 -11.31 -15.67
C TRP A 228 14.91 -11.57 -14.29
N ALA A 229 15.86 -10.75 -13.87
CA ALA A 229 16.58 -10.97 -12.61
C ALA A 229 17.04 -9.66 -11.98
N VAL A 230 17.21 -9.69 -10.66
CA VAL A 230 17.87 -8.65 -9.86
C VAL A 230 18.99 -9.29 -9.07
N VAL A 231 20.19 -8.69 -9.16
CA VAL A 231 21.37 -9.11 -8.39
C VAL A 231 21.98 -7.84 -7.80
N GLU A 232 21.95 -7.73 -6.49
CA GLU A 232 22.31 -6.50 -5.78
C GLU A 232 21.49 -5.31 -6.32
N ASP A 233 22.12 -4.30 -6.90
CA ASP A 233 21.50 -3.11 -7.47
C ASP A 233 21.43 -3.15 -9.01
N GLU A 234 21.71 -4.27 -9.65
CA GLU A 234 21.60 -4.43 -11.09
C GLU A 234 20.41 -5.32 -11.44
N MET A 235 19.58 -4.87 -12.38
CA MET A 235 18.56 -5.72 -12.98
C MET A 235 18.88 -6.07 -14.42
N GLN A 236 18.45 -7.25 -14.85
CA GLN A 236 18.40 -7.68 -16.24
C GLN A 236 16.94 -7.96 -16.60
N THR A 237 16.42 -7.27 -17.63
CA THR A 237 15.06 -7.47 -18.12
C THR A 237 14.91 -8.71 -18.99
N ALA A 238 13.67 -9.07 -19.34
CA ALA A 238 13.36 -10.17 -20.24
C ALA A 238 13.94 -9.94 -21.65
N SER A 239 14.06 -8.70 -22.11
CA SER A 239 14.71 -8.34 -23.38
C SER A 239 16.24 -8.30 -23.30
N ARG A 240 16.83 -8.67 -22.15
CA ARG A 240 18.27 -8.67 -21.87
C ARG A 240 18.89 -7.27 -21.71
N GLN A 241 18.11 -6.24 -21.56
CA GLN A 241 18.63 -4.92 -21.17
C GLN A 241 19.08 -4.98 -19.70
N ARG A 242 20.09 -4.18 -19.36
CA ARG A 242 20.59 -4.06 -17.99
C ARG A 242 20.48 -2.64 -17.51
N TYR A 243 20.03 -2.49 -16.28
CA TYR A 243 19.88 -1.19 -15.62
C TYR A 243 20.44 -1.24 -14.22
N GLN A 244 21.14 -0.17 -13.83
CA GLN A 244 21.53 0.06 -12.45
C GLN A 244 20.32 0.61 -11.69
N LEU A 245 19.83 -0.11 -10.68
CA LEU A 245 18.70 0.31 -9.88
C LEU A 245 19.07 1.44 -8.93
N PRO A 246 18.11 2.33 -8.60
CA PRO A 246 18.36 3.37 -7.62
C PRO A 246 18.52 2.78 -6.22
N VAL A 247 19.53 3.26 -5.50
CA VAL A 247 19.77 2.91 -4.10
C VAL A 247 19.19 3.95 -3.16
N ASN A 248 18.91 3.57 -1.91
CA ASN A 248 18.44 4.46 -0.84
C ASN A 248 17.05 5.10 -1.05
N THR A 249 16.19 4.51 -1.88
CA THR A 249 14.81 4.98 -2.09
C THR A 249 13.86 4.56 -0.96
N GLY A 250 14.25 3.65 -0.07
CA GLY A 250 13.36 2.96 0.87
C GLY A 250 12.50 1.87 0.22
N LEU A 251 12.52 1.75 -1.12
CA LEU A 251 11.81 0.70 -1.83
C LEU A 251 12.71 -0.51 -2.06
N LEU A 252 12.17 -1.71 -1.93
CA LEU A 252 12.93 -2.94 -2.21
C LEU A 252 13.32 -2.99 -3.68
N PRO A 253 14.59 -3.33 -4.02
CA PRO A 253 15.06 -3.40 -5.40
C PRO A 253 14.19 -4.28 -6.29
N VAL A 254 13.66 -5.40 -5.76
CA VAL A 254 12.77 -6.30 -6.50
C VAL A 254 11.45 -5.64 -6.92
N ASN A 255 10.89 -4.73 -6.10
CA ASN A 255 9.66 -4.01 -6.43
C ASN A 255 9.91 -2.96 -7.52
N VAL A 256 11.03 -2.25 -7.45
CA VAL A 256 11.45 -1.29 -8.48
C VAL A 256 11.68 -2.02 -9.80
N ALA A 257 12.40 -3.14 -9.77
CA ALA A 257 12.66 -3.97 -10.96
C ALA A 257 11.39 -4.57 -11.56
N ALA A 258 10.44 -5.02 -10.73
CA ALA A 258 9.15 -5.52 -11.20
C ALA A 258 8.36 -4.43 -11.96
N ALA A 259 8.38 -3.19 -11.47
CA ALA A 259 7.79 -2.05 -12.17
C ALA A 259 8.51 -1.75 -13.48
N ILE A 260 9.83 -1.75 -13.51
CA ILE A 260 10.61 -1.56 -14.76
C ILE A 260 10.32 -2.67 -15.77
N GLN A 261 10.27 -3.93 -15.33
CA GLN A 261 9.90 -5.06 -16.19
C GLN A 261 8.48 -4.92 -16.75
N ALA A 262 7.53 -4.44 -15.94
CA ALA A 262 6.17 -4.17 -16.37
C ALA A 262 6.11 -3.01 -17.39
N LEU A 263 6.85 -1.94 -17.18
CA LEU A 263 6.95 -0.83 -18.14
C LEU A 263 7.52 -1.28 -19.49
N GLU A 264 8.57 -2.10 -19.49
CA GLU A 264 9.14 -2.66 -20.71
C GLU A 264 8.12 -3.50 -21.47
N LEU A 265 7.42 -4.41 -20.78
CA LEU A 265 6.41 -5.28 -21.42
C LEU A 265 5.17 -4.52 -21.87
N SER A 266 4.79 -3.45 -21.19
CA SER A 266 3.63 -2.62 -21.57
C SER A 266 3.84 -1.87 -22.88
N GLY A 267 5.09 -1.55 -23.23
CA GLY A 267 5.43 -0.70 -24.37
C GLY A 267 4.88 0.74 -24.29
N LEU A 268 4.38 1.15 -23.12
CA LEU A 268 3.79 2.49 -22.92
C LEU A 268 4.84 3.61 -22.95
N VAL A 269 6.06 3.28 -22.54
CA VAL A 269 7.20 4.18 -22.45
C VAL A 269 8.48 3.48 -22.90
N THR A 270 9.47 4.24 -23.32
CA THR A 270 10.81 3.70 -23.54
C THR A 270 11.54 3.63 -22.20
N VAL A 271 11.95 2.44 -21.81
CA VAL A 271 12.77 2.25 -20.61
C VAL A 271 14.24 2.42 -21.00
N ASP A 272 14.91 3.37 -20.38
CA ASP A 272 16.34 3.60 -20.48
C ASP A 272 16.94 3.93 -19.08
N GLN A 273 18.26 4.03 -18.97
CA GLN A 273 18.89 4.32 -17.68
C GLN A 273 18.46 5.69 -17.11
N SER A 274 18.16 6.67 -17.96
CA SER A 274 17.73 8.01 -17.52
C SER A 274 16.36 7.93 -16.80
N LEU A 275 15.43 7.13 -17.32
CA LEU A 275 14.16 6.86 -16.63
C LEU A 275 14.40 6.15 -15.30
N VAL A 276 15.26 5.14 -15.27
CA VAL A 276 15.59 4.40 -14.05
C VAL A 276 16.26 5.32 -13.01
N ASP A 277 17.17 6.20 -13.43
CA ASP A 277 17.81 7.18 -12.54
C ASP A 277 16.79 8.16 -11.94
N HIS A 278 15.77 8.55 -12.69
CA HIS A 278 14.68 9.40 -12.18
C HIS A 278 13.95 8.74 -11.01
N LEU A 279 13.83 7.41 -11.01
CA LEU A 279 13.16 6.68 -9.92
C LEU A 279 13.89 6.79 -8.57
N ALA A 280 15.13 7.29 -8.53
CA ALA A 280 15.84 7.58 -7.29
C ALA A 280 15.13 8.64 -6.42
N SER A 281 14.30 9.48 -7.02
CA SER A 281 13.47 10.48 -6.30
C SER A 281 12.17 9.91 -5.75
N VAL A 282 11.80 8.69 -6.12
CA VAL A 282 10.53 8.07 -5.73
C VAL A 282 10.64 7.52 -4.31
N SER A 283 9.72 7.94 -3.46
CA SER A 283 9.59 7.42 -2.09
C SER A 283 8.12 7.14 -1.79
N LEU A 284 7.87 6.26 -0.84
CA LEU A 284 6.54 5.96 -0.34
C LEU A 284 6.58 5.96 1.18
N THR A 285 5.87 6.87 1.81
CA THR A 285 5.83 6.98 3.27
C THR A 285 5.41 5.66 3.90
N GLY A 286 6.13 5.24 4.95
CA GLY A 286 5.90 3.95 5.61
C GLY A 286 6.48 2.74 4.87
N ARG A 287 7.39 2.94 3.94
CA ARG A 287 8.21 1.88 3.32
C ARG A 287 9.67 2.21 3.51
N LEU A 288 10.25 1.73 4.63
CA LEU A 288 11.61 2.06 5.06
C LEU A 288 11.93 3.56 4.88
N SER A 289 10.93 4.42 5.14
CA SER A 289 11.07 5.87 4.96
C SER A 289 12.02 6.42 6.00
N ARG A 290 13.15 6.97 5.56
CA ARG A 290 14.24 7.45 6.42
C ARG A 290 14.24 8.97 6.49
N MET A 291 14.35 9.48 7.70
CA MET A 291 14.60 10.88 7.99
C MET A 291 15.83 10.99 8.89
N GLN A 292 16.85 11.67 8.44
CA GLN A 292 18.05 11.93 9.23
C GLN A 292 17.93 13.29 9.90
N THR A 293 18.07 13.31 11.22
CA THR A 293 18.18 14.55 12.01
C THR A 293 19.62 14.74 12.47
N GLU A 294 19.92 15.82 13.18
CA GLU A 294 21.26 16.03 13.79
C GLU A 294 21.61 15.00 14.87
N HIS A 295 20.59 14.42 15.52
CA HIS A 295 20.77 13.59 16.69
C HIS A 295 20.45 12.11 16.45
N TYR A 296 19.45 11.80 15.63
CA TYR A 296 18.97 10.44 15.42
C TYR A 296 18.49 10.20 13.99
N GLU A 297 18.39 8.95 13.62
CA GLU A 297 17.70 8.50 12.41
C GLU A 297 16.27 8.08 12.79
N LEU A 298 15.26 8.60 12.06
CA LEU A 298 13.89 8.11 12.14
C LEU A 298 13.61 7.22 10.94
N LEU A 299 13.10 6.02 11.20
CA LEU A 299 12.66 5.05 10.19
C LEU A 299 11.17 4.76 10.39
N LEU A 300 10.39 4.92 9.33
CA LEU A 300 8.96 4.61 9.31
C LEU A 300 8.71 3.42 8.38
N ASP A 301 8.08 2.35 8.89
CA ASP A 301 7.73 1.18 8.10
C ASP A 301 6.41 0.55 8.56
N VAL A 302 5.52 0.24 7.63
CA VAL A 302 4.22 -0.39 7.95
C VAL A 302 4.30 -1.92 8.04
N ALA A 303 5.46 -2.51 8.28
CA ALA A 303 5.63 -3.95 8.44
C ALA A 303 4.65 -4.51 9.48
N HIS A 304 3.76 -5.42 9.05
CA HIS A 304 2.65 -5.93 9.85
C HIS A 304 2.38 -7.43 9.66
N ASN A 305 3.26 -8.14 8.96
CA ASN A 305 3.22 -9.59 8.81
C ASN A 305 4.63 -10.17 8.89
N VAL A 306 4.75 -11.50 8.94
CA VAL A 306 6.02 -12.21 9.14
C VAL A 306 7.06 -11.83 8.09
N GLU A 307 6.66 -11.79 6.82
CA GLU A 307 7.56 -11.49 5.71
C GLU A 307 8.11 -10.05 5.80
N SER A 308 7.23 -9.06 6.01
CA SER A 308 7.64 -7.66 6.13
C SER A 308 8.46 -7.39 7.42
N ALA A 309 8.14 -8.07 8.53
CA ALA A 309 8.95 -8.00 9.75
C ALA A 309 10.36 -8.59 9.54
N SER A 310 10.47 -9.70 8.78
CA SER A 310 11.77 -10.28 8.39
C SER A 310 12.59 -9.32 7.54
N GLN A 311 11.96 -8.65 6.57
CA GLN A 311 12.62 -7.65 5.72
C GLN A 311 13.11 -6.45 6.52
N LEU A 312 12.29 -5.94 7.45
CA LEU A 312 12.69 -4.84 8.35
C LEU A 312 13.87 -5.25 9.23
N ALA A 313 13.80 -6.43 9.87
CA ALA A 313 14.89 -6.93 10.73
C ALA A 313 16.19 -7.12 9.94
N GLN A 314 16.12 -7.64 8.71
CA GLN A 314 17.29 -7.76 7.83
C GLN A 314 17.86 -6.40 7.46
N PHE A 315 16.99 -5.43 7.10
CA PHE A 315 17.42 -4.07 6.80
C PHE A 315 18.17 -3.43 7.98
N LEU A 316 17.63 -3.55 9.21
CA LEU A 316 18.26 -3.00 10.42
C LEU A 316 19.64 -3.63 10.68
N LYS A 317 19.77 -4.93 10.43
CA LYS A 317 21.04 -5.67 10.57
C LYS A 317 22.09 -5.23 9.54
N ASP A 318 21.67 -5.01 8.29
CA ASP A 318 22.57 -4.63 7.20
C ASP A 318 23.00 -3.14 7.29
N HIS A 319 22.22 -2.33 8.03
CA HIS A 319 22.46 -0.90 8.23
C HIS A 319 22.59 -0.57 9.74
N PRO A 320 23.65 -1.04 10.42
CA PRO A 320 23.83 -0.78 11.84
C PRO A 320 24.04 0.72 12.12
N VAL A 321 23.58 1.17 13.27
CA VAL A 321 23.81 2.52 13.79
C VAL A 321 24.85 2.48 14.92
N SER A 322 25.42 3.64 15.28
CA SER A 322 26.43 3.70 16.36
C SER A 322 25.82 3.70 17.76
N GLY A 323 24.55 4.11 17.86
CA GLY A 323 23.76 4.14 19.10
C GLY A 323 22.77 2.99 19.17
N LYS A 324 21.66 3.20 19.87
CA LYS A 324 20.59 2.22 20.06
C LYS A 324 19.62 2.24 18.87
N THR A 325 18.98 1.10 18.62
CA THR A 325 17.80 1.01 17.77
C THR A 325 16.57 0.83 18.67
N VAL A 326 15.68 1.82 18.65
CA VAL A 326 14.50 1.93 19.54
C VAL A 326 13.25 1.65 18.73
N ALA A 327 12.47 0.65 19.12
CA ALA A 327 11.17 0.35 18.53
C ALA A 327 10.08 1.26 19.08
N VAL A 328 9.19 1.74 18.18
CA VAL A 328 7.88 2.33 18.50
C VAL A 328 6.85 1.50 17.74
N PHE A 329 6.14 0.62 18.45
CA PHE A 329 5.41 -0.50 17.86
C PHE A 329 3.93 -0.49 18.23
N GLY A 330 3.07 -0.68 17.23
CA GLY A 330 1.64 -0.89 17.42
C GLY A 330 1.06 -1.69 16.25
N VAL A 331 0.28 -2.74 16.54
CA VAL A 331 -0.15 -3.74 15.55
C VAL A 331 -1.61 -4.17 15.78
N MET A 332 -2.25 -4.67 14.72
CA MET A 332 -3.61 -5.22 14.79
C MET A 332 -3.61 -6.63 15.40
N GLY A 333 -4.68 -6.96 16.13
CA GLY A 333 -4.79 -8.21 16.88
C GLY A 333 -4.92 -9.47 16.04
N ASP A 334 -5.28 -9.34 14.76
CA ASP A 334 -5.39 -10.44 13.80
C ASP A 334 -4.03 -10.88 13.20
N LYS A 335 -2.94 -10.18 13.55
CA LYS A 335 -1.62 -10.45 12.98
C LYS A 335 -0.82 -11.50 13.78
N PRO A 336 0.13 -12.21 13.15
CA PRO A 336 0.97 -13.24 13.81
C PRO A 336 2.08 -12.57 14.66
N ILE A 337 1.66 -11.87 15.72
CA ILE A 337 2.50 -10.96 16.52
C ILE A 337 3.72 -11.68 17.10
N ARG A 338 3.55 -12.90 17.64
CA ARG A 338 4.65 -13.68 18.22
C ARG A 338 5.74 -13.96 17.21
N ASP A 339 5.37 -14.36 15.99
CA ASP A 339 6.32 -14.69 14.93
C ASP A 339 7.04 -13.43 14.44
N MET A 340 6.32 -12.31 14.30
CA MET A 340 6.90 -11.02 13.95
C MET A 340 7.92 -10.56 14.99
N LEU A 341 7.57 -10.60 16.28
CA LEU A 341 8.46 -10.15 17.35
C LEU A 341 9.70 -11.04 17.47
N SER A 342 9.58 -12.36 17.29
CA SER A 342 10.73 -13.26 17.33
C SER A 342 11.77 -12.96 16.24
N LEU A 343 11.34 -12.50 15.06
CA LEU A 343 12.25 -12.06 14.00
C LEU A 343 12.97 -10.74 14.31
N CYS A 344 12.34 -9.91 15.12
CA CYS A 344 12.85 -8.59 15.50
C CYS A 344 13.58 -8.57 16.85
N GLU A 345 13.64 -9.68 17.58
CA GLU A 345 14.16 -9.77 18.96
C GLU A 345 15.55 -9.13 19.11
N THR A 346 16.46 -9.42 18.19
CA THR A 346 17.84 -8.92 18.24
C THR A 346 18.05 -7.60 17.49
N ALA A 347 17.01 -7.05 16.88
CA ALA A 347 17.09 -5.83 16.08
C ALA A 347 16.86 -4.56 16.90
N PHE A 348 16.29 -4.70 18.11
CA PHE A 348 15.91 -3.56 18.95
C PHE A 348 16.48 -3.66 20.36
N ASP A 349 17.00 -2.55 20.85
CA ASP A 349 17.53 -2.39 22.21
C ASP A 349 16.44 -2.00 23.22
N GLU A 350 15.34 -1.41 22.72
CA GLU A 350 14.26 -0.87 23.55
C GLU A 350 12.93 -0.88 22.78
N TRP A 351 11.82 -1.11 23.49
CA TRP A 351 10.47 -1.17 22.93
C TRP A 351 9.55 -0.13 23.57
N ASN A 352 8.86 0.62 22.73
CA ASN A 352 7.81 1.55 23.12
C ASN A 352 6.53 1.15 22.39
N LEU A 353 5.46 0.88 23.12
CA LEU A 353 4.21 0.36 22.60
C LEU A 353 3.20 1.50 22.43
N ILE A 354 2.74 1.73 21.21
CA ILE A 354 1.74 2.75 20.91
C ILE A 354 0.37 2.25 21.34
N ASP A 355 -0.33 3.05 22.16
CA ASP A 355 -1.72 2.81 22.51
C ASP A 355 -2.64 3.25 21.34
N LEU A 356 -3.17 2.27 20.62
CA LEU A 356 -4.11 2.42 19.51
C LEU A 356 -5.55 2.08 19.93
N CYS A 357 -5.95 2.32 21.18
CA CYS A 357 -7.26 1.90 21.72
C CYS A 357 -8.48 2.48 20.96
N HIS A 358 -8.29 3.56 20.20
CA HIS A 358 -9.31 4.13 19.31
C HIS A 358 -9.52 3.31 18.02
N VAL A 359 -8.62 2.38 17.70
CA VAL A 359 -8.73 1.47 16.55
C VAL A 359 -9.31 0.13 17.01
N PRO A 360 -10.53 -0.25 16.62
CA PRO A 360 -11.25 -1.41 17.19
C PRO A 360 -10.52 -2.74 17.11
N ARG A 361 -9.64 -2.93 16.10
CA ARG A 361 -8.87 -4.17 15.89
C ARG A 361 -7.45 -4.13 16.46
N ALA A 362 -7.05 -3.03 17.08
CA ALA A 362 -5.70 -2.90 17.61
C ALA A 362 -5.46 -3.87 18.79
N MET A 363 -4.26 -4.44 18.85
CA MET A 363 -3.82 -5.18 20.03
C MET A 363 -3.52 -4.20 21.16
N SER A 364 -4.02 -4.49 22.37
CA SER A 364 -3.74 -3.65 23.55
C SER A 364 -2.28 -3.71 23.94
N THR A 365 -1.77 -2.61 24.50
CA THR A 365 -0.39 -2.50 24.98
C THR A 365 -0.05 -3.54 26.06
N ASP A 366 -1.01 -3.87 26.95
CA ASP A 366 -0.82 -4.90 27.96
C ASP A 366 -0.55 -6.28 27.34
N ARG A 367 -1.33 -6.64 26.31
CA ARG A 367 -1.12 -7.91 25.59
C ARG A 367 0.17 -7.92 24.78
N LEU A 368 0.57 -6.79 24.19
CA LEU A 368 1.86 -6.67 23.51
C LEU A 368 3.02 -6.81 24.48
N ALA A 369 2.92 -6.22 25.68
CA ALA A 369 3.92 -6.35 26.72
C ALA A 369 4.12 -7.83 27.17
N GLU A 370 3.02 -8.62 27.29
CA GLU A 370 3.10 -10.05 27.58
C GLU A 370 3.93 -10.85 26.54
N PHE A 371 3.91 -10.46 25.27
CA PHE A 371 4.74 -11.09 24.23
C PHE A 371 6.22 -10.71 24.35
N LEU A 372 6.54 -9.50 24.86
CA LEU A 372 7.90 -8.97 24.97
C LEU A 372 8.58 -9.32 26.30
N GLU A 373 7.82 -9.57 27.38
CA GLU A 373 8.38 -9.96 28.69
C GLU A 373 9.40 -11.11 28.62
N PRO A 374 9.14 -12.21 27.86
CA PRO A 374 10.11 -13.31 27.77
C PRO A 374 11.44 -12.92 27.11
N MET A 375 11.46 -11.85 26.34
CA MET A 375 12.64 -11.31 25.65
C MET A 375 13.49 -10.44 26.59
N GLY A 376 13.01 -10.13 27.79
CA GLY A 376 13.71 -9.26 28.75
C GLY A 376 13.78 -7.80 28.29
N ALA A 377 12.89 -7.39 27.40
CA ALA A 377 12.91 -6.08 26.79
C ALA A 377 12.53 -4.96 27.78
N ALA A 378 13.18 -3.82 27.68
CA ALA A 378 12.72 -2.60 28.33
C ALA A 378 11.48 -2.07 27.60
N ILE A 379 10.35 -1.94 28.31
CA ILE A 379 9.05 -1.61 27.71
C ILE A 379 8.51 -0.32 28.33
N SER A 380 8.10 0.62 27.49
CA SER A 380 7.21 1.71 27.86
C SER A 380 5.99 1.74 26.93
N TYR A 381 4.87 2.34 27.36
CA TYR A 381 3.65 2.37 26.57
C TYR A 381 2.85 3.65 26.82
N GLY A 382 2.07 4.04 25.82
CA GLY A 382 1.19 5.20 25.87
C GLY A 382 0.78 5.70 24.48
N PRO A 383 -0.01 6.78 24.41
CA PRO A 383 -0.29 7.48 23.16
C PRO A 383 1.00 7.95 22.49
N PHE A 384 1.01 8.00 21.15
CA PHE A 384 2.23 8.37 20.41
C PHE A 384 2.84 9.71 20.84
N PRO A 385 2.07 10.80 21.08
CA PRO A 385 2.63 12.08 21.54
C PRO A 385 3.44 11.97 22.84
N ASP A 386 2.93 11.23 23.83
CA ASP A 386 3.57 11.06 25.14
C ASP A 386 4.84 10.22 25.02
N LEU A 387 4.77 9.13 24.24
CA LEU A 387 5.94 8.29 23.94
C LEU A 387 7.02 9.09 23.22
N TRP A 388 6.63 9.90 22.23
CA TRP A 388 7.58 10.71 21.47
C TRP A 388 8.27 11.74 22.35
N GLN A 389 7.53 12.50 23.16
CA GLN A 389 8.10 13.46 24.12
C GLN A 389 9.06 12.77 25.09
N SER A 390 8.69 11.60 25.62
CA SER A 390 9.56 10.82 26.50
C SER A 390 10.84 10.37 25.79
N LEU A 391 10.74 9.89 24.53
CA LEU A 391 11.88 9.49 23.71
C LEU A 391 12.84 10.66 23.49
N MET A 392 12.33 11.83 23.15
CA MET A 392 13.17 13.02 22.88
C MET A 392 13.98 13.48 24.08
N THR A 393 13.61 13.10 25.33
CA THR A 393 14.41 13.41 26.53
C THR A 393 15.62 12.48 26.72
N ARG A 394 15.70 11.34 26.03
CA ARG A 394 16.69 10.28 26.26
C ARG A 394 17.40 9.76 25.02
N VAL A 395 16.90 10.10 23.83
CA VAL A 395 17.57 9.81 22.55
C VAL A 395 18.88 10.59 22.46
N THR A 396 19.91 9.93 21.99
CA THR A 396 21.27 10.48 21.86
C THR A 396 21.78 10.40 20.42
N THR A 397 22.82 11.15 20.13
CA THR A 397 23.44 11.15 18.79
C THR A 397 23.88 9.75 18.38
N GLY A 398 23.41 9.32 17.22
CA GLY A 398 23.69 8.01 16.64
C GLY A 398 22.60 6.96 16.92
N ASP A 399 21.55 7.30 17.65
CA ASP A 399 20.40 6.40 17.85
C ASP A 399 19.51 6.36 16.60
N ARG A 400 18.71 5.29 16.50
CA ARG A 400 17.65 5.11 15.50
C ARG A 400 16.33 4.86 16.19
N ILE A 401 15.29 5.57 15.77
CA ILE A 401 13.90 5.31 16.16
C ILE A 401 13.19 4.65 14.98
N VAL A 402 12.53 3.52 15.21
CA VAL A 402 11.78 2.78 14.18
C VAL A 402 10.32 2.72 14.58
N VAL A 403 9.46 3.38 13.84
CA VAL A 403 8.00 3.29 14.01
C VAL A 403 7.46 2.25 13.06
N PHE A 404 6.84 1.17 13.58
CA PHE A 404 6.33 0.09 12.74
C PHE A 404 5.19 -0.71 13.37
N GLY A 405 4.68 -1.70 12.62
CA GLY A 405 3.67 -2.67 13.05
C GLY A 405 2.30 -2.50 12.40
N SER A 406 1.96 -1.29 11.95
CA SER A 406 0.70 -1.03 11.25
C SER A 406 0.72 0.30 10.49
N PHE A 407 -0.22 0.47 9.56
CA PHE A 407 -0.49 1.77 8.96
C PHE A 407 -0.91 2.81 9.99
N PHE A 408 -1.66 2.41 11.02
CA PHE A 408 -2.10 3.32 12.08
C PHE A 408 -0.92 3.85 12.90
N SER A 409 0.03 3.01 13.28
CA SER A 409 1.23 3.44 14.01
C SER A 409 2.04 4.47 13.25
N VAL A 410 2.26 4.21 11.96
CA VAL A 410 2.98 5.14 11.07
C VAL A 410 2.15 6.38 10.80
N GLY A 411 0.83 6.26 10.65
CA GLY A 411 -0.10 7.38 10.46
C GLY A 411 -0.08 8.34 11.66
N GLU A 412 -0.19 7.83 12.90
CA GLU A 412 -0.07 8.68 14.09
C GLU A 412 1.28 9.40 14.17
N ALA A 413 2.37 8.68 13.88
CA ALA A 413 3.68 9.28 13.86
C ALA A 413 3.80 10.40 12.83
N THR A 414 3.38 10.15 11.60
CA THR A 414 3.46 11.14 10.51
C THR A 414 2.56 12.34 10.76
N ALA A 415 1.34 12.13 11.28
CA ALA A 415 0.42 13.20 11.63
C ALA A 415 1.00 14.09 12.74
N TYR A 416 1.53 13.49 13.82
CA TYR A 416 2.15 14.21 14.91
C TYR A 416 3.37 15.01 14.46
N LEU A 417 4.29 14.37 13.75
CA LEU A 417 5.53 15.00 13.28
C LEU A 417 5.24 16.16 12.32
N SER A 418 4.30 15.99 11.38
CA SER A 418 3.91 17.06 10.45
C SER A 418 3.31 18.26 11.16
N ALA A 419 2.53 18.04 12.21
CA ALA A 419 1.93 19.13 13.01
C ALA A 419 3.00 19.93 13.81
N HIS A 420 4.12 19.30 14.18
CA HIS A 420 5.17 19.91 15.01
C HIS A 420 6.44 20.33 14.24
N GLN A 421 6.51 20.08 12.92
CA GLN A 421 7.61 20.58 12.07
C GLN A 421 7.74 22.11 12.05
N HIS A 422 6.65 22.85 12.35
CA HIS A 422 6.65 24.31 12.40
C HIS A 422 7.21 24.90 13.70
N ASP A 423 7.36 24.09 14.74
CA ASP A 423 7.83 24.55 16.06
C ASP A 423 9.36 24.47 16.24
N GLY A 424 10.12 24.14 15.18
CA GLY A 424 11.59 24.20 15.16
C GLY A 424 12.30 23.01 15.82
N GLU A 425 11.61 21.93 16.15
CA GLU A 425 12.19 20.73 16.77
C GLU A 425 12.75 19.69 15.77
N LEU A 426 12.56 19.93 14.47
CA LEU A 426 13.02 19.04 13.40
C LEU A 426 13.83 19.82 12.35
N ASN A 427 14.94 20.48 12.76
CA ASN A 427 15.96 21.01 11.86
C ASN A 427 17.23 20.17 11.98
#